data_f201fba9085980fcba9cf5eab0108efa
#
_entry.id   f201fba9085980fcba9cf5eab0108efa
#
_cell.length_a   1.000
_cell.length_b   1.000
_cell.length_c   1.000
_cell.angle_alpha   90.00
_cell.angle_beta   90.00
_cell.angle_gamma   90.00
#
_symmetry.space_group_name_H-M   'P 1'
#
loop_
_entity.id
_entity.type
_entity.pdbx_description
1 polymer ?
#
loop_
_entity_poly.entity_id
_entity_poly.type
_entity_poly.pdbx_seq_one_letter_code
_entity_poly.pdbx_strand_id
1 'polypeptide(L)'
;MFTTTTKFKIPKVLENILNDLQELGATPILVGGCVRDFFLNIPIKDYDVEIFGIDCFDTIEKSLQKYGTVKLVGKSFGVLTLRVDEYDFDFALPRTEKKIGNTHQDFEVTTNANLSYKEAALRRDFTINSIGYDYFKKEFLDPFNGIKDLENKLLRHINDETFIEDSLRVYRGIGFASRFGFEIYDKTKEICKQIVLNGDLVHLPKERVFEELKKLFLNSKKPSIGFELIREFGILKYFPELKALVNCIQDEVYHPEGDVWVHTLMVLDEMARILKEEKIEDDYKKLYLFYAVLCHDFGKPFCTKEIAGKITSFKHENLGIEPTISFLLKLTNERKFIEIVCSLVKTHLVPFQLYLSDSSLKAIKRLSLKVNIEDLCLVSLADCLGRNIPNKDKCTKASSWLLEKAKELNIENKAIEPLVQGRDLMALGLKPSKLFKEILEFAFELQLDENLQKEKIIKNIKEKYLINYF
;
A
#
# COMPACT_ATOMS: atom_id res chain seq x y z
N MET A 1 -7.27 -23.13 21.77
CA MET A 1 -8.76 -23.29 21.79
C MET A 1 -9.37 -21.96 22.16
N PHE A 2 -10.09 -21.35 21.23
CA PHE A 2 -10.87 -20.15 21.56
C PHE A 2 -12.03 -20.59 22.50
N THR A 3 -12.08 -19.99 23.68
CA THR A 3 -13.22 -20.27 24.59
C THR A 3 -14.42 -19.46 24.11
N THR A 4 -15.49 -20.12 23.72
CA THR A 4 -16.79 -19.54 23.33
C THR A 4 -17.45 -18.74 24.46
N THR A 5 -16.86 -18.70 25.63
CA THR A 5 -17.33 -17.98 26.83
C THR A 5 -16.84 -16.51 26.87
N THR A 6 -15.94 -16.10 25.96
CA THR A 6 -15.47 -14.70 25.94
C THR A 6 -16.57 -13.82 25.36
N LYS A 7 -17.07 -12.87 26.15
CA LYS A 7 -18.10 -11.91 25.69
C LYS A 7 -17.53 -11.03 24.60
N PHE A 8 -18.13 -11.05 23.41
CA PHE A 8 -17.84 -10.10 22.37
C PHE A 8 -18.33 -8.71 22.79
N LYS A 9 -17.38 -7.86 23.19
CA LYS A 9 -17.68 -6.48 23.61
C LYS A 9 -17.79 -5.61 22.37
N ILE A 10 -18.88 -4.84 22.30
CA ILE A 10 -19.13 -3.86 21.24
C ILE A 10 -19.24 -2.46 21.83
N PRO A 11 -19.04 -1.39 21.03
CA PRO A 11 -19.26 -0.01 21.49
C PRO A 11 -20.69 0.20 21.96
N LYS A 12 -20.88 1.07 22.96
CA LYS A 12 -22.21 1.38 23.52
C LYS A 12 -23.18 1.91 22.46
N VAL A 13 -22.68 2.71 21.54
CA VAL A 13 -23.49 3.22 20.41
C VAL A 13 -24.02 2.09 19.54
N LEU A 14 -23.19 1.08 19.24
CA LEU A 14 -23.64 -0.08 18.46
C LEU A 14 -24.67 -0.90 19.26
N GLU A 15 -24.47 -1.09 20.55
CA GLU A 15 -25.45 -1.77 21.42
C GLU A 15 -26.82 -1.07 21.34
N ASN A 16 -26.86 0.25 21.43
CA ASN A 16 -28.11 1.02 21.33
C ASN A 16 -28.76 0.84 19.94
N ILE A 17 -27.96 0.92 18.86
CA ILE A 17 -28.45 0.69 17.49
C ILE A 17 -29.05 -0.71 17.34
N LEU A 18 -28.36 -1.74 17.84
CA LEU A 18 -28.88 -3.12 17.76
C LEU A 18 -30.20 -3.28 18.52
N ASN A 19 -30.34 -2.63 19.68
CA ASN A 19 -31.59 -2.64 20.45
C ASN A 19 -32.72 -1.97 19.67
N ASP A 20 -32.50 -0.78 19.09
CA ASP A 20 -33.52 -0.08 18.27
C ASP A 20 -33.95 -0.95 17.08
N LEU A 21 -33.01 -1.64 16.43
CA LEU A 21 -33.32 -2.54 15.31
C LEU A 21 -34.11 -3.77 15.78
N GLN A 22 -33.80 -4.31 16.94
CA GLN A 22 -34.57 -5.43 17.51
C GLN A 22 -36.00 -5.03 17.86
N GLU A 23 -36.22 -3.82 18.40
CA GLU A 23 -37.56 -3.28 18.69
C GLU A 23 -38.41 -3.13 17.42
N LEU A 24 -37.79 -2.93 16.25
CA LEU A 24 -38.46 -2.94 14.94
C LEU A 24 -38.77 -4.35 14.42
N GLY A 25 -38.41 -5.41 15.16
CA GLY A 25 -38.60 -6.80 14.77
C GLY A 25 -37.44 -7.41 13.97
N ALA A 26 -36.32 -6.71 13.84
CA ALA A 26 -35.14 -7.22 13.14
C ALA A 26 -34.34 -8.17 14.03
N THR A 27 -33.57 -9.02 13.36
CA THR A 27 -32.51 -9.83 13.97
C THR A 27 -31.15 -9.38 13.40
N PRO A 28 -30.47 -8.39 14.02
CA PRO A 28 -29.19 -7.92 13.55
C PRO A 28 -28.07 -8.88 13.98
N ILE A 29 -27.25 -9.31 13.04
CA ILE A 29 -26.12 -10.21 13.24
C ILE A 29 -24.83 -9.47 12.86
N LEU A 30 -23.87 -9.42 13.79
CA LEU A 30 -22.52 -8.94 13.45
C LEU A 30 -21.82 -9.99 12.59
N VAL A 31 -21.12 -9.56 11.55
CA VAL A 31 -20.59 -10.47 10.53
C VAL A 31 -19.22 -10.03 10.02
N GLY A 32 -18.53 -10.91 9.33
CA GLY A 32 -17.35 -10.54 8.53
C GLY A 32 -16.11 -10.24 9.35
N GLY A 33 -15.46 -9.13 8.98
CA GLY A 33 -14.17 -8.72 9.53
C GLY A 33 -14.16 -8.52 11.03
N CYS A 34 -15.19 -7.90 11.59
CA CYS A 34 -15.24 -7.59 13.02
C CYS A 34 -15.30 -8.87 13.89
N VAL A 35 -16.02 -9.92 13.44
CA VAL A 35 -16.10 -11.18 14.18
C VAL A 35 -14.78 -11.96 14.09
N ARG A 36 -14.17 -12.01 12.91
CA ARG A 36 -12.83 -12.61 12.74
C ARG A 36 -11.79 -11.90 13.61
N ASP A 37 -11.74 -10.56 13.55
CA ASP A 37 -10.73 -9.75 14.24
C ASP A 37 -10.89 -9.84 15.78
N PHE A 38 -12.14 -10.07 16.28
CA PHE A 38 -12.37 -10.42 17.68
C PHE A 38 -11.60 -11.70 18.08
N PHE A 39 -11.72 -12.79 17.33
CA PHE A 39 -10.99 -14.03 17.62
C PHE A 39 -9.48 -13.86 17.53
N LEU A 40 -9.00 -12.98 16.64
CA LEU A 40 -7.58 -12.68 16.47
C LEU A 40 -7.04 -11.65 17.46
N ASN A 41 -7.85 -11.11 18.37
CA ASN A 41 -7.52 -10.03 19.29
C ASN A 41 -6.97 -8.78 18.58
N ILE A 42 -7.51 -8.47 17.40
CA ILE A 42 -7.21 -7.27 16.64
C ILE A 42 -8.24 -6.19 17.03
N PRO A 43 -7.81 -4.94 17.29
CA PRO A 43 -8.72 -3.82 17.54
C PRO A 43 -9.72 -3.63 16.40
N ILE A 44 -11.00 -3.50 16.74
CA ILE A 44 -12.11 -3.39 15.79
C ILE A 44 -12.58 -1.94 15.78
N LYS A 45 -12.65 -1.34 14.59
CA LYS A 45 -13.22 0.00 14.34
C LYS A 45 -14.38 -0.06 13.35
N ASP A 46 -14.37 -1.06 12.46
CA ASP A 46 -15.35 -1.25 11.40
C ASP A 46 -16.26 -2.43 11.77
N TYR A 47 -17.56 -2.22 11.83
CA TYR A 47 -18.54 -3.21 12.17
C TYR A 47 -19.53 -3.43 11.04
N ASP A 48 -19.55 -4.64 10.49
CA ASP A 48 -20.54 -5.08 9.51
C ASP A 48 -21.72 -5.75 10.25
N VAL A 49 -22.95 -5.32 9.95
CA VAL A 49 -24.19 -5.87 10.50
C VAL A 49 -25.10 -6.32 9.38
N GLU A 50 -25.46 -7.58 9.37
CA GLU A 50 -26.51 -8.12 8.49
C GLU A 50 -27.86 -8.14 9.24
N ILE A 51 -28.91 -7.56 8.66
CA ILE A 51 -30.22 -7.33 9.32
C ILE A 51 -31.24 -8.29 8.72
N PHE A 52 -31.59 -9.32 9.47
CA PHE A 52 -32.61 -10.33 9.13
C PHE A 52 -34.00 -9.92 9.65
N GLY A 53 -35.06 -10.43 9.04
CA GLY A 53 -36.44 -10.28 9.50
C GLY A 53 -37.13 -9.00 9.04
N ILE A 54 -36.43 -8.05 8.41
CA ILE A 54 -37.02 -6.81 7.85
C ILE A 54 -36.51 -6.59 6.42
N ASP A 55 -37.43 -6.34 5.50
CA ASP A 55 -37.12 -6.07 4.07
C ASP A 55 -37.07 -4.58 3.73
N CYS A 56 -37.48 -3.70 4.64
CA CYS A 56 -37.66 -2.28 4.37
C CYS A 56 -36.42 -1.45 4.78
N PHE A 57 -35.64 -1.06 3.80
CA PHE A 57 -34.46 -0.19 3.99
C PHE A 57 -34.81 1.15 4.63
N ASP A 58 -35.94 1.79 4.21
CA ASP A 58 -36.35 3.10 4.74
C ASP A 58 -36.59 3.07 6.25
N THR A 59 -37.13 1.95 6.77
CA THR A 59 -37.34 1.77 8.20
C THR A 59 -36.01 1.69 8.97
N ILE A 60 -35.07 0.94 8.41
CA ILE A 60 -33.71 0.81 8.97
C ILE A 60 -33.00 2.16 8.94
N GLU A 61 -33.01 2.85 7.78
CA GLU A 61 -32.36 4.15 7.61
C GLU A 61 -32.90 5.18 8.61
N LYS A 62 -34.22 5.29 8.77
CA LYS A 62 -34.82 6.21 9.75
C LYS A 62 -34.41 5.91 11.18
N SER A 63 -34.24 4.63 11.54
CA SER A 63 -33.75 4.25 12.86
C SER A 63 -32.28 4.65 13.06
N LEU A 64 -31.43 4.45 12.04
CA LEU A 64 -30.01 4.79 12.09
C LEU A 64 -29.77 6.31 12.09
N GLN A 65 -30.63 7.10 11.45
CA GLN A 65 -30.52 8.57 11.39
C GLN A 65 -30.57 9.26 12.78
N LYS A 66 -31.08 8.56 13.81
CA LYS A 66 -31.01 9.04 15.20
C LYS A 66 -29.57 9.17 15.73
N TYR A 67 -28.64 8.41 15.14
CA TYR A 67 -27.25 8.31 15.62
C TYR A 67 -26.27 9.13 14.77
N GLY A 68 -26.68 9.58 13.58
CA GLY A 68 -25.84 10.37 12.69
C GLY A 68 -26.29 10.41 11.24
N THR A 69 -25.41 10.90 10.39
CA THR A 69 -25.66 10.94 8.94
C THR A 69 -25.48 9.56 8.32
N VAL A 70 -26.56 9.02 7.79
CA VAL A 70 -26.57 7.74 7.07
C VAL A 70 -26.35 7.99 5.59
N LYS A 71 -25.48 7.18 4.96
CA LYS A 71 -25.21 7.21 3.54
C LYS A 71 -25.58 5.85 2.93
N LEU A 72 -26.33 5.86 1.85
CA LEU A 72 -26.56 4.67 1.05
C LEU A 72 -25.40 4.49 0.07
N VAL A 73 -24.64 3.43 0.21
CA VAL A 73 -23.52 3.09 -0.66
C VAL A 73 -23.90 1.90 -1.52
N GLY A 74 -23.62 2.00 -2.85
CA GLY A 74 -23.90 0.93 -3.80
C GLY A 74 -25.37 0.79 -4.14
N LYS A 75 -25.82 1.46 -5.22
CA LYS A 75 -27.22 1.39 -5.72
C LYS A 75 -27.72 -0.04 -5.95
N SER A 76 -26.82 -0.98 -6.26
CA SER A 76 -27.17 -2.38 -6.53
C SER A 76 -27.12 -3.29 -5.30
N PHE A 77 -26.40 -2.89 -4.22
CA PHE A 77 -26.12 -3.78 -3.09
C PHE A 77 -26.75 -3.32 -1.77
N GLY A 78 -27.25 -2.08 -1.71
CA GLY A 78 -27.94 -1.52 -0.57
C GLY A 78 -27.19 -1.72 0.76
N VAL A 79 -26.13 -0.94 0.98
CA VAL A 79 -25.44 -0.87 2.27
C VAL A 79 -25.63 0.52 2.84
N LEU A 80 -26.16 0.60 4.06
CA LEU A 80 -26.28 1.85 4.81
C LEU A 80 -25.03 2.01 5.67
N THR A 81 -24.24 3.03 5.41
CA THR A 81 -23.05 3.34 6.19
C THR A 81 -23.34 4.47 7.16
N LEU A 82 -22.90 4.30 8.39
CA LEU A 82 -23.02 5.26 9.48
C LEU A 82 -21.69 5.38 10.20
N ARG A 83 -21.18 6.61 10.34
CA ARG A 83 -19.99 6.88 11.16
C ARG A 83 -20.37 7.61 12.42
N VAL A 84 -19.93 7.07 13.56
CA VAL A 84 -20.11 7.68 14.88
C VAL A 84 -18.79 7.61 15.64
N ASP A 85 -18.27 8.75 16.03
CA ASP A 85 -16.95 8.88 16.67
C ASP A 85 -15.83 8.26 15.82
N GLU A 86 -15.06 7.32 16.38
CA GLU A 86 -14.00 6.59 15.70
C GLU A 86 -14.47 5.29 15.01
N TYR A 87 -15.77 4.98 15.04
CA TYR A 87 -16.33 3.74 14.51
C TYR A 87 -17.07 3.96 13.20
N ASP A 88 -16.86 3.04 12.27
CA ASP A 88 -17.61 2.92 11.02
C ASP A 88 -18.55 1.69 11.11
N PHE A 89 -19.81 1.86 10.75
CA PHE A 89 -20.84 0.85 10.79
C PHE A 89 -21.46 0.66 9.43
N ASP A 90 -21.47 -0.57 8.94
CA ASP A 90 -22.12 -0.95 7.68
C ASP A 90 -23.28 -1.89 7.95
N PHE A 91 -24.49 -1.48 7.51
CA PHE A 91 -25.72 -2.24 7.66
C PHE A 91 -26.22 -2.70 6.30
N ALA A 92 -26.43 -4.03 6.17
CA ALA A 92 -26.89 -4.62 4.93
C ALA A 92 -28.05 -5.60 5.18
N LEU A 93 -28.92 -5.77 4.17
CA LEU A 93 -29.87 -6.89 4.18
C LEU A 93 -29.18 -8.20 3.74
N PRO A 94 -29.63 -9.35 4.25
CA PRO A 94 -29.19 -10.63 3.75
C PRO A 94 -29.56 -10.76 2.26
N ARG A 95 -28.64 -11.32 1.49
CA ARG A 95 -28.79 -11.42 0.06
C ARG A 95 -28.10 -12.65 -0.52
N THR A 96 -28.57 -13.06 -1.68
CA THR A 96 -27.86 -13.97 -2.57
C THR A 96 -27.30 -13.19 -3.76
N GLU A 97 -26.18 -13.64 -4.27
CA GLU A 97 -25.52 -13.05 -5.44
C GLU A 97 -25.32 -14.16 -6.48
N LYS A 98 -25.66 -13.89 -7.74
CA LYS A 98 -25.46 -14.82 -8.86
C LYS A 98 -24.79 -14.10 -9.99
N LYS A 99 -23.69 -14.64 -10.48
CA LYS A 99 -23.00 -14.08 -11.63
C LYS A 99 -23.82 -14.29 -12.91
N ILE A 100 -24.10 -13.21 -13.66
CA ILE A 100 -24.90 -13.23 -14.91
C ILE A 100 -24.09 -12.87 -16.16
N GLY A 101 -22.83 -12.46 -16.00
CA GLY A 101 -21.95 -12.06 -17.10
C GLY A 101 -20.47 -12.27 -16.79
N ASN A 102 -19.61 -11.67 -17.60
CA ASN A 102 -18.17 -11.88 -17.52
C ASN A 102 -17.42 -10.80 -16.72
N THR A 103 -18.08 -9.66 -16.41
CA THR A 103 -17.42 -8.57 -15.67
C THR A 103 -17.69 -8.69 -14.18
N HIS A 104 -16.90 -7.99 -13.38
CA HIS A 104 -17.03 -7.93 -11.92
C HIS A 104 -18.32 -7.20 -11.44
N GLN A 105 -19.06 -6.54 -12.34
CA GLN A 105 -20.32 -5.86 -12.06
C GLN A 105 -21.54 -6.67 -12.45
N ASP A 106 -21.36 -7.78 -13.15
CA ASP A 106 -22.43 -8.60 -13.70
C ASP A 106 -22.94 -9.60 -12.67
N PHE A 107 -23.42 -9.09 -11.52
CA PHE A 107 -24.09 -9.89 -10.50
C PHE A 107 -25.55 -9.49 -10.39
N GLU A 108 -26.44 -10.48 -10.43
CA GLU A 108 -27.80 -10.33 -9.99
C GLU A 108 -27.84 -10.50 -8.47
N VAL A 109 -28.30 -9.46 -7.78
CA VAL A 109 -28.37 -9.42 -6.32
C VAL A 109 -29.82 -9.46 -5.91
N THR A 110 -30.18 -10.46 -5.11
CA THR A 110 -31.53 -10.61 -4.57
C THR A 110 -31.47 -10.54 -3.04
N THR A 111 -32.04 -9.47 -2.48
CA THR A 111 -32.21 -9.32 -1.03
C THR A 111 -33.40 -10.14 -0.56
N ASN A 112 -33.26 -10.84 0.58
CA ASN A 112 -34.35 -11.60 1.20
C ASN A 112 -34.09 -11.69 2.72
N ALA A 113 -34.88 -10.97 3.49
CA ALA A 113 -34.76 -10.93 4.95
C ALA A 113 -35.01 -12.28 5.64
N ASN A 114 -35.62 -13.24 4.93
CA ASN A 114 -35.96 -14.57 5.46
C ASN A 114 -34.91 -15.64 5.16
N LEU A 115 -33.76 -15.27 4.55
CA LEU A 115 -32.65 -16.20 4.38
C LEU A 115 -32.17 -16.71 5.76
N SER A 116 -31.77 -17.98 5.81
CA SER A 116 -30.98 -18.45 6.94
C SER A 116 -29.61 -17.80 6.92
N TYR A 117 -28.96 -17.69 8.09
CA TYR A 117 -27.60 -17.17 8.18
C TYR A 117 -26.63 -17.93 7.27
N LYS A 118 -26.79 -19.26 7.18
CA LYS A 118 -25.95 -20.11 6.33
C LYS A 118 -26.07 -19.76 4.85
N GLU A 119 -27.28 -19.53 4.36
CA GLU A 119 -27.53 -19.13 2.95
C GLU A 119 -26.93 -17.76 2.66
N ALA A 120 -27.14 -16.78 3.53
CA ALA A 120 -26.56 -15.45 3.39
C ALA A 120 -25.04 -15.45 3.42
N ALA A 121 -24.43 -16.29 4.27
CA ALA A 121 -22.98 -16.40 4.41
C ALA A 121 -22.29 -17.18 3.27
N LEU A 122 -23.03 -17.98 2.47
CA LEU A 122 -22.48 -18.79 1.39
C LEU A 122 -21.78 -17.95 0.29
N ARG A 123 -22.22 -16.71 0.08
CA ARG A 123 -21.63 -15.76 -0.89
C ARG A 123 -20.26 -15.20 -0.46
N ARG A 124 -19.87 -15.38 0.80
CA ARG A 124 -18.60 -14.87 1.33
C ARG A 124 -17.42 -15.65 0.75
N ASP A 125 -16.24 -15.04 0.84
CA ASP A 125 -15.01 -15.56 0.25
C ASP A 125 -14.41 -16.73 1.06
N PHE A 126 -14.15 -16.51 2.36
CA PHE A 126 -13.44 -17.45 3.22
C PHE A 126 -14.23 -17.81 4.48
N THR A 127 -14.02 -19.03 4.98
CA THR A 127 -14.67 -19.53 6.20
C THR A 127 -14.47 -18.62 7.40
N ILE A 128 -13.27 -18.07 7.54
CA ILE A 128 -12.92 -17.12 8.62
C ILE A 128 -13.70 -15.80 8.58
N ASN A 129 -14.22 -15.42 7.40
CA ASN A 129 -15.03 -14.23 7.20
C ASN A 129 -16.54 -14.52 7.22
N SER A 130 -16.93 -15.79 7.37
CA SER A 130 -18.33 -16.23 7.39
C SER A 130 -18.89 -16.43 8.80
N ILE A 131 -18.08 -16.19 9.82
CA ILE A 131 -18.51 -16.28 11.20
C ILE A 131 -19.39 -15.07 11.52
N GLY A 132 -20.55 -15.33 12.12
CA GLY A 132 -21.45 -14.32 12.65
C GLY A 132 -21.53 -14.33 14.16
N TYR A 133 -22.08 -13.27 14.74
CA TYR A 133 -22.38 -13.18 16.16
C TYR A 133 -23.77 -12.61 16.39
N ASP A 134 -24.66 -13.42 16.95
CA ASP A 134 -25.97 -12.98 17.41
C ASP A 134 -25.80 -12.31 18.78
N TYR A 135 -25.91 -10.98 18.78
CA TYR A 135 -25.69 -10.18 20.00
C TYR A 135 -26.69 -10.48 21.08
N PHE A 136 -27.96 -10.81 20.78
CA PHE A 136 -29.00 -11.03 21.75
C PHE A 136 -28.96 -12.44 22.33
N LYS A 137 -28.71 -13.45 21.50
CA LYS A 137 -28.51 -14.84 21.98
C LYS A 137 -27.13 -15.06 22.57
N LYS A 138 -26.17 -14.15 22.33
CA LYS A 138 -24.78 -14.31 22.76
C LYS A 138 -24.11 -15.55 22.16
N GLU A 139 -24.44 -15.86 20.92
CA GLU A 139 -23.98 -17.05 20.21
C GLU A 139 -23.21 -16.70 18.93
N PHE A 140 -22.15 -17.47 18.66
CA PHE A 140 -21.45 -17.42 17.37
C PHE A 140 -22.14 -18.36 16.37
N LEU A 141 -22.38 -17.84 15.19
CA LEU A 141 -22.94 -18.56 14.05
C LEU A 141 -21.78 -18.94 13.11
N ASP A 142 -21.41 -20.21 13.07
CA ASP A 142 -20.27 -20.70 12.29
C ASP A 142 -20.65 -21.89 11.40
N PRO A 143 -21.44 -21.67 10.34
CA PRO A 143 -21.93 -22.75 9.50
C PRO A 143 -20.85 -23.44 8.64
N PHE A 144 -19.64 -22.87 8.54
CA PHE A 144 -18.56 -23.34 7.68
C PHE A 144 -17.27 -23.64 8.43
N ASN A 145 -17.31 -23.77 9.76
CA ASN A 145 -16.16 -24.09 10.63
C ASN A 145 -15.03 -23.04 10.57
N GLY A 146 -15.35 -21.76 10.40
CA GLY A 146 -14.39 -20.67 10.35
C GLY A 146 -13.60 -20.50 11.63
N ILE A 147 -14.18 -20.75 12.81
CA ILE A 147 -13.49 -20.71 14.12
C ILE A 147 -12.37 -21.76 14.16
N LYS A 148 -12.64 -22.98 13.66
CA LYS A 148 -11.63 -24.03 13.58
C LYS A 148 -10.51 -23.67 12.61
N ASP A 149 -10.83 -23.05 11.48
CA ASP A 149 -9.84 -22.60 10.51
C ASP A 149 -8.99 -21.45 11.07
N LEU A 150 -9.57 -20.53 11.87
CA LEU A 150 -8.81 -19.51 12.62
C LEU A 150 -7.83 -20.14 13.64
N GLU A 151 -8.26 -21.15 14.40
CA GLU A 151 -7.40 -21.88 15.35
C GLU A 151 -6.21 -22.54 14.64
N ASN A 152 -6.48 -23.13 13.46
CA ASN A 152 -5.47 -23.81 12.66
C ASN A 152 -4.65 -22.86 11.78
N LYS A 153 -4.92 -21.55 11.81
CA LYS A 153 -4.30 -20.55 10.93
C LYS A 153 -4.43 -20.91 9.45
N LEU A 154 -5.60 -21.36 9.06
CA LEU A 154 -5.90 -21.85 7.73
C LEU A 154 -6.87 -20.92 7.00
N LEU A 155 -6.55 -20.56 5.76
CA LEU A 155 -7.43 -19.79 4.88
C LEU A 155 -8.10 -20.74 3.88
N ARG A 156 -9.39 -20.98 4.09
CA ARG A 156 -10.21 -21.88 3.28
C ARG A 156 -11.36 -21.11 2.66
N HIS A 157 -11.60 -21.30 1.36
CA HIS A 157 -12.80 -20.80 0.69
C HIS A 157 -14.04 -21.58 1.15
N ILE A 158 -15.22 -20.97 1.01
CA ILE A 158 -16.47 -21.57 1.50
C ILE A 158 -17.02 -22.57 0.50
N ASN A 159 -17.12 -22.19 -0.76
CA ASN A 159 -17.73 -22.99 -1.82
C ASN A 159 -16.97 -22.77 -3.13
N ASP A 160 -16.73 -23.85 -3.86
CA ASP A 160 -15.95 -23.84 -5.11
C ASP A 160 -16.60 -22.95 -6.18
N GLU A 161 -17.91 -23.08 -6.38
CA GLU A 161 -18.65 -22.40 -7.45
C GLU A 161 -18.68 -20.89 -7.20
N THR A 162 -19.14 -20.50 -5.99
CA THR A 162 -19.22 -19.07 -5.65
C THR A 162 -17.86 -18.42 -5.56
N PHE A 163 -16.80 -19.15 -5.19
CA PHE A 163 -15.46 -18.60 -5.11
C PHE A 163 -14.90 -18.20 -6.48
N ILE A 164 -15.16 -19.00 -7.51
CA ILE A 164 -14.70 -18.75 -8.89
C ILE A 164 -15.42 -17.53 -9.51
N GLU A 165 -16.63 -17.21 -9.06
CA GLU A 165 -17.43 -16.10 -9.62
C GLU A 165 -16.76 -14.73 -9.45
N ASP A 166 -15.99 -14.50 -8.37
CA ASP A 166 -15.23 -13.25 -8.16
C ASP A 166 -13.72 -13.53 -8.12
N SER A 167 -13.05 -13.37 -9.25
CA SER A 167 -11.61 -13.61 -9.39
C SER A 167 -10.74 -12.70 -8.51
N LEU A 168 -11.28 -11.58 -7.97
CA LEU A 168 -10.59 -10.73 -7.00
C LEU A 168 -10.28 -11.48 -5.69
N ARG A 169 -11.05 -12.53 -5.37
CA ARG A 169 -10.84 -13.37 -4.19
C ARG A 169 -9.45 -14.01 -4.16
N VAL A 170 -8.81 -14.18 -5.32
CA VAL A 170 -7.40 -14.63 -5.40
C VAL A 170 -6.49 -13.61 -4.71
N TYR A 171 -6.58 -12.33 -5.07
CA TYR A 171 -5.78 -11.27 -4.42
C TYR A 171 -6.15 -11.09 -2.95
N ARG A 172 -7.45 -11.18 -2.61
CA ARG A 172 -7.92 -11.12 -1.22
C ARG A 172 -7.32 -12.25 -0.39
N GLY A 173 -7.29 -13.49 -0.93
CA GLY A 173 -6.67 -14.64 -0.28
C GLY A 173 -5.18 -14.44 -0.01
N ILE A 174 -4.45 -13.93 -1.00
CA ILE A 174 -3.04 -13.57 -0.87
C ILE A 174 -2.84 -12.51 0.23
N GLY A 175 -3.68 -11.46 0.22
CA GLY A 175 -3.63 -10.41 1.23
C GLY A 175 -3.91 -10.91 2.65
N PHE A 176 -4.92 -11.77 2.84
CA PHE A 176 -5.21 -12.35 4.15
C PHE A 176 -4.12 -13.31 4.62
N ALA A 177 -3.60 -14.16 3.73
CA ALA A 177 -2.48 -15.06 4.06
C ALA A 177 -1.26 -14.28 4.52
N SER A 178 -0.91 -13.20 3.82
CA SER A 178 0.21 -12.32 4.16
C SER A 178 -0.04 -11.54 5.46
N ARG A 179 -1.25 -10.99 5.65
CA ARG A 179 -1.63 -10.21 6.83
C ARG A 179 -1.60 -11.02 8.12
N PHE A 180 -2.16 -12.24 8.08
CA PHE A 180 -2.33 -13.07 9.27
C PHE A 180 -1.21 -14.12 9.44
N GLY A 181 -0.40 -14.35 8.41
CA GLY A 181 0.57 -15.45 8.40
C GLY A 181 -0.12 -16.81 8.34
N PHE A 182 -1.26 -16.91 7.64
CA PHE A 182 -2.04 -18.15 7.52
C PHE A 182 -1.63 -18.92 6.27
N GLU A 183 -1.69 -20.25 6.37
CA GLU A 183 -1.58 -21.11 5.20
C GLU A 183 -2.88 -21.12 4.39
N ILE A 184 -2.76 -21.17 3.08
CA ILE A 184 -3.94 -21.33 2.21
C ILE A 184 -4.19 -22.84 2.05
N TYR A 185 -5.44 -23.27 2.29
CA TYR A 185 -5.87 -24.66 2.13
C TYR A 185 -5.60 -25.15 0.68
N ASP A 186 -5.08 -26.36 0.54
CA ASP A 186 -4.60 -26.88 -0.76
C ASP A 186 -5.64 -26.77 -1.87
N LYS A 187 -6.88 -27.17 -1.63
CA LYS A 187 -7.96 -27.03 -2.61
C LYS A 187 -8.24 -25.55 -2.95
N THR A 188 -8.07 -24.63 -2.01
CA THR A 188 -8.18 -23.18 -2.29
C THR A 188 -7.03 -22.70 -3.18
N LYS A 189 -5.79 -23.20 -2.96
CA LYS A 189 -4.65 -22.93 -3.84
C LYS A 189 -4.90 -23.44 -5.26
N GLU A 190 -5.44 -24.65 -5.39
CA GLU A 190 -5.78 -25.24 -6.69
C GLU A 190 -6.79 -24.38 -7.45
N ILE A 191 -7.87 -23.95 -6.78
CA ILE A 191 -8.88 -23.09 -7.40
C ILE A 191 -8.27 -21.73 -7.78
N CYS A 192 -7.45 -21.11 -6.92
CA CYS A 192 -6.75 -19.87 -7.26
C CYS A 192 -5.87 -20.04 -8.50
N LYS A 193 -5.08 -21.12 -8.58
CA LYS A 193 -4.25 -21.43 -9.75
C LYS A 193 -5.09 -21.62 -11.01
N GLN A 194 -6.25 -22.29 -10.89
CA GLN A 194 -7.17 -22.48 -12.01
C GLN A 194 -7.75 -21.16 -12.52
N ILE A 195 -8.21 -20.26 -11.61
CA ILE A 195 -8.68 -18.92 -11.98
C ILE A 195 -7.59 -18.13 -12.72
N VAL A 196 -6.35 -18.19 -12.22
CA VAL A 196 -5.21 -17.55 -12.87
C VAL A 196 -4.95 -18.17 -14.24
N LEU A 197 -4.94 -19.51 -14.36
CA LEU A 197 -4.70 -20.22 -15.62
C LEU A 197 -5.73 -19.87 -16.69
N ASN A 198 -7.00 -19.81 -16.32
CA ASN A 198 -8.12 -19.42 -17.19
C ASN A 198 -8.01 -17.99 -17.72
N GLY A 199 -7.22 -17.13 -17.07
CA GLY A 199 -7.06 -15.72 -17.46
C GLY A 199 -8.09 -14.77 -16.85
N ASP A 200 -8.88 -15.20 -15.87
CA ASP A 200 -9.99 -14.43 -15.31
C ASP A 200 -9.54 -13.14 -14.63
N LEU A 201 -8.26 -13.05 -14.19
CA LEU A 201 -7.71 -11.84 -13.56
C LEU A 201 -7.54 -10.67 -14.54
N VAL A 202 -7.53 -10.89 -15.87
CA VAL A 202 -7.40 -9.82 -16.88
C VAL A 202 -8.60 -8.88 -16.86
N HIS A 203 -9.76 -9.39 -16.47
CA HIS A 203 -11.02 -8.63 -16.44
C HIS A 203 -11.19 -7.79 -15.17
N LEU A 204 -10.26 -7.89 -14.21
CA LEU A 204 -10.31 -7.08 -13.01
C LEU A 204 -9.92 -5.64 -13.30
N PRO A 205 -10.71 -4.64 -12.83
CA PRO A 205 -10.29 -3.26 -12.85
C PRO A 205 -8.96 -3.09 -12.09
N LYS A 206 -8.03 -2.40 -12.70
CA LYS A 206 -6.71 -2.20 -12.10
C LYS A 206 -6.76 -1.50 -10.74
N GLU A 207 -7.74 -0.63 -10.53
CA GLU A 207 -7.97 0.05 -9.26
C GLU A 207 -8.31 -0.95 -8.14
N ARG A 208 -9.09 -2.00 -8.44
CA ARG A 208 -9.39 -3.06 -7.46
C ARG A 208 -8.15 -3.89 -7.12
N VAL A 209 -7.33 -4.22 -8.12
CA VAL A 209 -6.05 -4.91 -7.89
C VAL A 209 -5.11 -4.04 -7.07
N PHE A 210 -5.01 -2.73 -7.39
CA PHE A 210 -4.21 -1.77 -6.64
C PHE A 210 -4.63 -1.69 -5.17
N GLU A 211 -5.95 -1.64 -4.89
CA GLU A 211 -6.47 -1.60 -3.51
C GLU A 211 -6.17 -2.90 -2.74
N GLU A 212 -6.21 -4.08 -3.36
CA GLU A 212 -5.82 -5.32 -2.68
C GLU A 212 -4.31 -5.37 -2.41
N LEU A 213 -3.46 -4.91 -3.34
CA LEU A 213 -2.01 -4.80 -3.11
C LEU A 213 -1.70 -3.73 -2.03
N LYS A 214 -2.42 -2.63 -2.00
CA LYS A 214 -2.32 -1.62 -0.94
C LYS A 214 -2.64 -2.23 0.44
N LYS A 215 -3.73 -3.00 0.56
CA LYS A 215 -4.08 -3.72 1.79
C LYS A 215 -2.99 -4.71 2.19
N LEU A 216 -2.41 -5.42 1.22
CA LEU A 216 -1.29 -6.32 1.45
C LEU A 216 -0.11 -5.56 2.06
N PHE A 217 0.34 -4.47 1.46
CA PHE A 217 1.45 -3.68 1.95
C PHE A 217 1.20 -3.08 3.34
N LEU A 218 0.06 -2.42 3.52
CA LEU A 218 -0.22 -1.68 4.74
C LEU A 218 -0.52 -2.56 5.95
N ASN A 219 -1.03 -3.79 5.73
CA ASN A 219 -1.48 -4.65 6.82
C ASN A 219 -0.57 -5.85 7.08
N SER A 220 0.44 -6.11 6.25
CA SER A 220 1.30 -7.28 6.41
C SER A 220 2.59 -6.94 7.13
N LYS A 221 2.97 -7.80 8.08
CA LYS A 221 4.30 -7.72 8.71
C LYS A 221 5.40 -8.24 7.79
N LYS A 222 5.05 -9.16 6.89
CA LYS A 222 5.93 -9.80 5.90
C LYS A 222 5.23 -9.80 4.54
N PRO A 223 5.31 -8.71 3.78
CA PRO A 223 4.74 -8.65 2.42
C PRO A 223 5.30 -9.71 1.48
N SER A 224 6.52 -10.21 1.75
CA SER A 224 7.16 -11.30 1.00
C SER A 224 6.26 -12.53 0.86
N ILE A 225 5.50 -12.90 1.89
CA ILE A 225 4.55 -14.04 1.85
C ILE A 225 3.54 -13.85 0.72
N GLY A 226 2.99 -12.64 0.58
CA GLY A 226 2.03 -12.34 -0.48
C GLY A 226 2.64 -12.41 -1.87
N PHE A 227 3.86 -11.90 -2.03
CA PHE A 227 4.56 -11.93 -3.32
C PHE A 227 5.00 -13.35 -3.72
N GLU A 228 5.39 -14.21 -2.76
CA GLU A 228 5.62 -15.63 -3.03
C GLU A 228 4.34 -16.35 -3.48
N LEU A 229 3.19 -16.03 -2.90
CA LEU A 229 1.91 -16.57 -3.37
C LEU A 229 1.53 -16.02 -4.76
N ILE A 230 1.83 -14.76 -5.08
CA ILE A 230 1.68 -14.18 -6.42
C ILE A 230 2.51 -15.01 -7.43
N ARG A 231 3.74 -15.39 -7.07
CA ARG A 231 4.59 -16.25 -7.87
C ARG A 231 4.04 -17.67 -7.96
N GLU A 232 3.69 -18.28 -6.84
CA GLU A 232 3.19 -19.66 -6.75
C GLU A 232 1.92 -19.86 -7.57
N PHE A 233 1.01 -18.88 -7.58
CA PHE A 233 -0.25 -18.96 -8.34
C PHE A 233 -0.07 -18.62 -9.84
N GLY A 234 1.12 -18.19 -10.25
CA GLY A 234 1.42 -17.85 -11.65
C GLY A 234 0.95 -16.46 -12.07
N ILE A 235 0.63 -15.58 -11.11
CA ILE A 235 0.14 -14.21 -11.37
C ILE A 235 1.23 -13.33 -12.02
N LEU A 236 2.52 -13.68 -11.84
CA LEU A 236 3.64 -12.96 -12.47
C LEU A 236 3.53 -12.88 -13.99
N LYS A 237 2.72 -13.74 -14.65
CA LYS A 237 2.48 -13.64 -16.09
C LYS A 237 1.85 -12.30 -16.52
N TYR A 238 1.14 -11.64 -15.61
CA TYR A 238 0.51 -10.32 -15.84
C TYR A 238 1.43 -9.16 -15.52
N PHE A 239 2.54 -9.44 -14.82
CA PHE A 239 3.54 -8.46 -14.40
C PHE A 239 4.94 -8.89 -14.87
N PRO A 240 5.23 -8.75 -16.18
CA PRO A 240 6.51 -9.20 -16.75
C PRO A 240 7.71 -8.53 -16.09
N GLU A 241 7.55 -7.33 -15.55
CA GLU A 241 8.60 -6.58 -14.83
C GLU A 241 8.99 -7.33 -13.54
N LEU A 242 8.03 -7.80 -12.76
CA LEU A 242 8.27 -8.65 -11.59
C LEU A 242 8.81 -10.03 -12.00
N LYS A 243 8.24 -10.62 -13.05
CA LYS A 243 8.68 -11.93 -13.55
C LYS A 243 10.15 -11.93 -13.94
N ALA A 244 10.65 -10.83 -14.51
CA ALA A 244 12.03 -10.70 -14.95
C ALA A 244 13.05 -10.72 -13.79
N LEU A 245 12.63 -10.43 -12.54
CA LEU A 245 13.50 -10.50 -11.37
C LEU A 245 13.81 -11.94 -10.96
N VAL A 246 12.91 -12.89 -11.28
CA VAL A 246 13.07 -14.30 -10.94
C VAL A 246 14.21 -14.88 -11.76
N ASN A 247 15.17 -15.52 -11.09
CA ASN A 247 16.41 -16.04 -11.65
C ASN A 247 17.33 -14.98 -12.30
N CYS A 248 17.10 -13.68 -12.04
CA CYS A 248 18.06 -12.65 -12.39
C CYS A 248 19.23 -12.70 -11.42
N ILE A 249 20.38 -13.19 -11.91
CA ILE A 249 21.58 -13.44 -11.08
C ILE A 249 22.18 -12.17 -10.54
N GLN A 250 22.83 -12.26 -9.38
CA GLN A 250 23.57 -11.18 -8.71
C GLN A 250 24.93 -11.64 -8.26
N ASP A 251 25.81 -10.71 -7.89
CA ASP A 251 27.12 -11.03 -7.32
C ASP A 251 26.95 -11.63 -5.91
N GLU A 252 27.41 -12.86 -5.69
CA GLU A 252 27.25 -13.61 -4.45
C GLU A 252 27.93 -12.96 -3.22
N VAL A 253 28.94 -12.12 -3.44
CA VAL A 253 29.62 -11.40 -2.36
C VAL A 253 28.74 -10.28 -1.79
N TYR A 254 28.00 -9.61 -2.65
CA TYR A 254 27.13 -8.49 -2.27
C TYR A 254 25.66 -8.90 -2.05
N HIS A 255 25.27 -10.04 -2.62
CA HIS A 255 23.90 -10.58 -2.57
C HIS A 255 23.91 -12.10 -2.34
N PRO A 256 24.44 -12.58 -1.20
CA PRO A 256 24.47 -14.01 -0.90
C PRO A 256 23.10 -14.63 -0.69
N GLU A 257 22.05 -13.80 -0.58
CA GLU A 257 20.65 -14.22 -0.48
C GLU A 257 20.12 -14.88 -1.76
N GLY A 258 20.72 -14.64 -2.93
CA GLY A 258 20.35 -15.26 -4.18
C GLY A 258 20.06 -14.28 -5.31
N ASP A 259 18.99 -14.56 -6.10
CA ASP A 259 18.58 -13.74 -7.25
C ASP A 259 17.91 -12.42 -6.83
N VAL A 260 17.63 -11.54 -7.81
CA VAL A 260 17.00 -10.24 -7.58
C VAL A 260 15.60 -10.38 -6.97
N TRP A 261 14.87 -11.46 -7.29
CA TRP A 261 13.55 -11.71 -6.69
C TRP A 261 13.65 -11.92 -5.18
N VAL A 262 14.53 -12.83 -4.74
CA VAL A 262 14.74 -13.11 -3.31
C VAL A 262 15.17 -11.84 -2.58
N HIS A 263 16.13 -11.09 -3.14
CA HIS A 263 16.56 -9.81 -2.58
C HIS A 263 15.37 -8.84 -2.43
N THR A 264 14.58 -8.63 -3.49
CA THR A 264 13.42 -7.74 -3.47
C THR A 264 12.42 -8.10 -2.37
N LEU A 265 12.16 -9.40 -2.16
CA LEU A 265 11.28 -9.88 -1.09
C LEU A 265 11.82 -9.55 0.31
N MET A 266 13.12 -9.72 0.52
CA MET A 266 13.76 -9.36 1.79
C MET A 266 13.72 -7.84 2.02
N VAL A 267 13.92 -7.03 0.98
CA VAL A 267 13.81 -5.57 1.06
C VAL A 267 12.39 -5.11 1.39
N LEU A 268 11.37 -5.79 0.86
CA LEU A 268 9.96 -5.52 1.22
C LEU A 268 9.68 -5.76 2.70
N ASP A 269 10.19 -6.87 3.25
CA ASP A 269 10.00 -7.20 4.67
C ASP A 269 10.75 -6.21 5.58
N GLU A 270 11.95 -5.78 5.17
CA GLU A 270 12.70 -4.75 5.88
C GLU A 270 12.01 -3.38 5.83
N MET A 271 11.42 -2.99 4.69
CA MET A 271 10.63 -1.77 4.61
C MET A 271 9.44 -1.83 5.58
N ALA A 272 8.72 -2.95 5.65
CA ALA A 272 7.61 -3.11 6.61
C ALA A 272 8.08 -2.94 8.08
N ARG A 273 9.26 -3.46 8.41
CA ARG A 273 9.88 -3.30 9.74
C ARG A 273 10.26 -1.85 10.01
N ILE A 274 10.97 -1.21 9.07
CA ILE A 274 11.42 0.19 9.18
C ILE A 274 10.23 1.13 9.37
N LEU A 275 9.20 1.03 8.53
CA LEU A 275 8.01 1.89 8.63
C LEU A 275 7.33 1.80 9.99
N LYS A 276 7.32 0.61 10.59
CA LYS A 276 6.79 0.39 11.93
C LYS A 276 7.69 1.00 13.02
N GLU A 277 9.00 0.83 12.92
CA GLU A 277 9.99 1.36 13.90
C GLU A 277 10.03 2.88 13.88
N GLU A 278 10.00 3.49 12.69
CA GLU A 278 9.96 4.94 12.48
C GLU A 278 8.57 5.55 12.73
N LYS A 279 7.56 4.72 13.05
CA LYS A 279 6.18 5.14 13.33
C LYS A 279 5.58 6.02 12.23
N ILE A 280 5.85 5.68 10.97
CA ILE A 280 5.25 6.37 9.84
C ILE A 280 3.75 6.06 9.83
N GLU A 281 2.89 7.07 9.95
CA GLU A 281 1.43 6.91 10.00
C GLU A 281 0.77 7.15 8.64
N ASP A 282 1.35 8.02 7.82
CA ASP A 282 0.81 8.36 6.50
C ASP A 282 0.81 7.15 5.54
N ASP A 283 -0.36 6.62 5.27
CA ASP A 283 -0.54 5.44 4.41
C ASP A 283 -0.13 5.70 2.95
N TYR A 284 -0.26 6.94 2.46
CA TYR A 284 0.20 7.31 1.13
C TYR A 284 1.72 7.25 1.04
N LYS A 285 2.42 7.77 2.08
CA LYS A 285 3.89 7.68 2.21
C LYS A 285 4.33 6.23 2.29
N LYS A 286 3.72 5.41 3.14
CA LYS A 286 4.03 3.97 3.23
C LYS A 286 3.90 3.30 1.87
N LEU A 287 2.83 3.60 1.16
CA LEU A 287 2.52 2.93 -0.10
C LEU A 287 3.55 3.23 -1.19
N TYR A 288 3.92 4.51 -1.41
CA TYR A 288 4.93 4.79 -2.42
C TYR A 288 6.33 4.31 -2.03
N LEU A 289 6.66 4.22 -0.72
CA LEU A 289 7.91 3.61 -0.25
C LEU A 289 7.94 2.10 -0.53
N PHE A 290 6.83 1.37 -0.29
CA PHE A 290 6.73 -0.03 -0.67
C PHE A 290 6.89 -0.24 -2.17
N TYR A 291 6.25 0.58 -3.00
CA TYR A 291 6.40 0.48 -4.45
C TYR A 291 7.81 0.88 -4.90
N ALA A 292 8.46 1.82 -4.24
CA ALA A 292 9.85 2.19 -4.54
C ALA A 292 10.80 1.01 -4.29
N VAL A 293 10.69 0.33 -3.15
CA VAL A 293 11.53 -0.85 -2.86
C VAL A 293 11.13 -2.08 -3.69
N LEU A 294 9.86 -2.22 -4.09
CA LEU A 294 9.46 -3.29 -5.02
C LEU A 294 10.11 -3.11 -6.39
N CYS A 295 10.24 -1.87 -6.85
CA CYS A 295 10.70 -1.54 -8.21
C CYS A 295 12.19 -1.18 -8.30
N HIS A 296 12.92 -1.02 -7.18
CA HIS A 296 14.27 -0.43 -7.18
C HIS A 296 15.26 -1.14 -8.11
N ASP A 297 15.09 -2.43 -8.26
CA ASP A 297 15.97 -3.30 -9.05
C ASP A 297 15.37 -3.75 -10.40
N PHE A 298 14.26 -3.17 -10.84
CA PHE A 298 13.64 -3.51 -12.14
C PHE A 298 14.55 -3.31 -13.34
N GLY A 299 15.61 -2.54 -13.21
CA GLY A 299 16.62 -2.36 -14.25
C GLY A 299 17.65 -3.48 -14.36
N LYS A 300 17.86 -4.29 -13.31
CA LYS A 300 18.89 -5.34 -13.29
C LYS A 300 18.75 -6.35 -14.43
N PRO A 301 17.55 -6.86 -14.76
CA PRO A 301 17.38 -7.80 -15.86
C PRO A 301 17.89 -7.29 -17.21
N PHE A 302 17.95 -5.98 -17.43
CA PHE A 302 18.36 -5.38 -18.69
C PHE A 302 19.87 -5.08 -18.81
N CYS A 303 20.60 -5.13 -17.69
CA CYS A 303 22.01 -4.73 -17.67
C CYS A 303 22.94 -5.69 -16.92
N THR A 304 22.41 -6.71 -16.27
CA THR A 304 23.24 -7.70 -15.58
C THR A 304 24.10 -8.46 -16.57
N LYS A 305 25.41 -8.47 -16.32
CA LYS A 305 26.44 -9.12 -17.13
C LYS A 305 27.53 -9.67 -16.24
N GLU A 306 28.13 -10.75 -16.69
CA GLU A 306 29.40 -11.21 -16.16
C GLU A 306 30.57 -10.49 -16.88
N ILE A 307 31.40 -9.77 -16.10
CA ILE A 307 32.59 -9.07 -16.62
C ILE A 307 33.78 -9.49 -15.76
N ALA A 308 34.77 -10.14 -16.39
CA ALA A 308 35.97 -10.63 -15.72
C ALA A 308 35.66 -11.51 -14.48
N GLY A 309 34.69 -12.41 -14.57
CA GLY A 309 34.27 -13.32 -13.51
C GLY A 309 33.45 -12.67 -12.37
N LYS A 310 32.99 -11.42 -12.57
CA LYS A 310 32.13 -10.71 -11.61
C LYS A 310 30.80 -10.35 -12.25
N ILE A 311 29.72 -10.58 -11.54
CA ILE A 311 28.37 -10.17 -11.96
C ILE A 311 28.19 -8.69 -11.63
N THR A 312 27.82 -7.90 -12.63
CA THR A 312 27.62 -6.46 -12.50
C THR A 312 26.33 -6.00 -13.14
N SER A 313 25.69 -4.99 -12.57
CA SER A 313 24.43 -4.42 -13.05
C SER A 313 24.53 -2.89 -13.11
N PHE A 314 25.47 -2.39 -13.96
CA PHE A 314 25.74 -0.96 -14.03
C PHE A 314 24.53 -0.19 -14.60
N LYS A 315 24.20 0.95 -13.94
CA LYS A 315 23.13 1.88 -14.33
C LYS A 315 21.71 1.28 -14.26
N HIS A 316 21.52 0.19 -13.49
CA HIS A 316 20.18 -0.40 -13.34
C HIS A 316 19.17 0.59 -12.75
N GLU A 317 19.62 1.54 -11.91
CA GLU A 317 18.78 2.60 -11.36
C GLU A 317 18.15 3.50 -12.43
N ASN A 318 18.84 3.71 -13.54
CA ASN A 318 18.34 4.48 -14.68
C ASN A 318 17.47 3.62 -15.62
N LEU A 319 17.93 2.38 -15.89
CA LEU A 319 17.21 1.44 -16.75
C LEU A 319 15.93 0.91 -16.12
N GLY A 320 15.80 0.99 -14.81
CA GLY A 320 14.62 0.58 -14.06
C GLY A 320 13.43 1.55 -14.18
N ILE A 321 13.63 2.78 -14.69
CA ILE A 321 12.57 3.79 -14.72
C ILE A 321 11.42 3.39 -15.64
N GLU A 322 11.74 2.97 -16.88
CA GLU A 322 10.71 2.61 -17.86
C GLU A 322 9.91 1.38 -17.44
N PRO A 323 10.53 0.28 -16.97
CA PRO A 323 9.79 -0.84 -16.36
C PRO A 323 8.96 -0.43 -15.14
N THR A 324 9.44 0.47 -14.28
CA THR A 324 8.67 0.99 -13.13
C THR A 324 7.40 1.70 -13.59
N ILE A 325 7.51 2.59 -14.58
CA ILE A 325 6.35 3.29 -15.15
C ILE A 325 5.37 2.27 -15.77
N SER A 326 5.88 1.32 -16.57
CA SER A 326 5.06 0.27 -17.19
C SER A 326 4.29 -0.55 -16.16
N PHE A 327 4.95 -0.96 -15.09
CA PHE A 327 4.35 -1.72 -14.00
C PHE A 327 3.27 -0.91 -13.27
N LEU A 328 3.59 0.33 -12.87
CA LEU A 328 2.65 1.16 -12.11
C LEU A 328 1.41 1.56 -12.92
N LEU A 329 1.55 1.81 -14.23
CA LEU A 329 0.40 2.11 -15.10
C LEU A 329 -0.60 0.96 -15.23
N LYS A 330 -0.20 -0.30 -14.94
CA LYS A 330 -1.10 -1.44 -14.83
C LYS A 330 -1.95 -1.42 -13.56
N LEU A 331 -1.59 -0.57 -12.59
CA LEU A 331 -2.21 -0.51 -11.26
C LEU A 331 -2.90 0.83 -10.99
N THR A 332 -2.30 1.95 -11.42
CA THR A 332 -2.82 3.29 -11.16
C THR A 332 -2.55 4.25 -12.30
N ASN A 333 -3.34 5.34 -12.38
CA ASN A 333 -3.12 6.48 -13.27
C ASN A 333 -2.57 7.72 -12.52
N GLU A 334 -2.27 7.60 -11.24
CA GLU A 334 -1.86 8.73 -10.40
C GLU A 334 -0.42 9.15 -10.73
N ARG A 335 -0.28 10.17 -11.57
CA ARG A 335 1.02 10.65 -12.08
C ARG A 335 1.99 11.02 -10.96
N LYS A 336 1.51 11.75 -9.95
CA LYS A 336 2.34 12.18 -8.82
C LYS A 336 2.92 10.99 -8.06
N PHE A 337 2.12 9.96 -7.84
CA PHE A 337 2.56 8.70 -7.23
C PHE A 337 3.69 8.04 -8.04
N ILE A 338 3.48 7.91 -9.36
CA ILE A 338 4.47 7.33 -10.28
C ILE A 338 5.78 8.15 -10.28
N GLU A 339 5.70 9.48 -10.32
CA GLU A 339 6.86 10.37 -10.28
C GLU A 339 7.66 10.22 -8.99
N ILE A 340 6.99 10.14 -7.83
CA ILE A 340 7.66 9.92 -6.53
C ILE A 340 8.39 8.57 -6.54
N VAL A 341 7.71 7.48 -6.91
CA VAL A 341 8.33 6.14 -6.98
C VAL A 341 9.52 6.14 -7.92
N CYS A 342 9.39 6.67 -9.14
CA CYS A 342 10.48 6.74 -10.11
C CYS A 342 11.68 7.56 -9.61
N SER A 343 11.45 8.66 -8.89
CA SER A 343 12.54 9.46 -8.33
C SER A 343 13.33 8.68 -7.27
N LEU A 344 12.65 7.92 -6.42
CA LEU A 344 13.26 7.06 -5.42
C LEU A 344 14.03 5.89 -6.07
N VAL A 345 13.43 5.21 -7.04
CA VAL A 345 14.10 4.15 -7.81
C VAL A 345 15.36 4.66 -8.49
N LYS A 346 15.28 5.82 -9.13
CA LYS A 346 16.43 6.43 -9.83
C LYS A 346 17.60 6.79 -8.92
N THR A 347 17.32 7.08 -7.66
CA THR A 347 18.30 7.64 -6.74
C THR A 347 18.67 6.72 -5.58
N HIS A 348 18.13 5.49 -5.52
CA HIS A 348 18.28 4.60 -4.35
C HIS A 348 19.75 4.29 -3.96
N LEU A 349 20.68 4.31 -4.93
CA LEU A 349 22.11 4.10 -4.68
C LEU A 349 22.84 5.37 -4.25
N VAL A 350 22.24 6.55 -4.44
CA VAL A 350 22.92 7.84 -4.22
C VAL A 350 23.37 8.04 -2.77
N PRO A 351 22.65 7.65 -1.72
CA PRO A 351 23.11 7.79 -0.34
C PRO A 351 24.46 7.12 -0.11
N PHE A 352 24.63 5.89 -0.60
CA PHE A 352 25.88 5.15 -0.48
C PHE A 352 27.01 5.77 -1.30
N GLN A 353 26.74 6.24 -2.53
CA GLN A 353 27.72 6.90 -3.39
C GLN A 353 28.23 8.21 -2.78
N LEU A 354 27.33 9.06 -2.25
CA LEU A 354 27.71 10.32 -1.61
C LEU A 354 28.51 10.11 -0.34
N TYR A 355 28.15 9.09 0.46
CA TYR A 355 28.89 8.74 1.67
C TYR A 355 30.31 8.26 1.38
N LEU A 356 30.49 7.36 0.40
CA LEU A 356 31.81 6.83 0.04
C LEU A 356 32.75 7.88 -0.55
N SER A 357 32.21 8.88 -1.26
CA SER A 357 32.98 9.94 -1.88
C SER A 357 33.17 11.17 -0.99
N ASP A 358 32.70 11.13 0.26
CA ASP A 358 32.65 12.28 1.18
C ASP A 358 32.18 13.56 0.48
N SER A 359 31.01 13.43 -0.17
CA SER A 359 30.49 14.44 -1.08
C SER A 359 30.13 15.75 -0.38
N SER A 360 30.33 16.84 -1.08
CA SER A 360 30.05 18.20 -0.58
C SER A 360 28.55 18.45 -0.31
N LEU A 361 28.26 19.41 0.56
CA LEU A 361 26.88 19.88 0.83
C LEU A 361 26.15 20.34 -0.45
N LYS A 362 26.88 20.82 -1.47
CA LYS A 362 26.34 21.15 -2.79
C LYS A 362 25.63 19.96 -3.44
N ALA A 363 26.25 18.78 -3.40
CA ALA A 363 25.66 17.56 -3.98
C ALA A 363 24.35 17.18 -3.24
N ILE A 364 24.31 17.33 -1.92
CA ILE A 364 23.11 17.07 -1.09
C ILE A 364 22.00 18.07 -1.40
N LYS A 365 22.32 19.36 -1.53
CA LYS A 365 21.34 20.39 -1.94
C LYS A 365 20.74 20.09 -3.31
N ARG A 366 21.58 19.69 -4.29
CA ARG A 366 21.09 19.31 -5.63
C ARG A 366 20.27 18.04 -5.62
N LEU A 367 20.53 17.12 -4.68
CA LEU A 367 19.71 15.91 -4.48
C LEU A 367 18.31 16.27 -3.99
N SER A 368 18.15 17.23 -3.06
CA SER A 368 16.84 17.65 -2.54
C SER A 368 15.90 18.21 -3.61
N LEU A 369 16.43 18.70 -4.73
CA LEU A 369 15.64 19.15 -5.87
C LEU A 369 15.04 18.00 -6.70
N LYS A 370 15.51 16.78 -6.50
CA LYS A 370 15.14 15.60 -7.30
C LYS A 370 14.30 14.61 -6.55
N VAL A 371 14.49 14.54 -5.22
CA VAL A 371 13.86 13.52 -4.38
C VAL A 371 13.76 14.02 -2.93
N ASN A 372 12.75 13.55 -2.21
CA ASN A 372 12.70 13.71 -0.76
C ASN A 372 13.82 12.87 -0.13
N ILE A 373 14.73 13.51 0.60
CA ILE A 373 15.95 12.85 1.13
C ILE A 373 15.61 11.88 2.25
N GLU A 374 14.65 12.22 3.11
CA GLU A 374 14.20 11.33 4.18
C GLU A 374 13.65 10.02 3.59
N ASP A 375 12.76 10.11 2.60
CA ASP A 375 12.18 8.95 1.92
C ASP A 375 13.27 8.12 1.23
N LEU A 376 14.21 8.78 0.58
CA LEU A 376 15.35 8.13 -0.08
C LEU A 376 16.23 7.37 0.91
N CYS A 377 16.47 7.95 2.10
CA CYS A 377 17.23 7.28 3.16
C CYS A 377 16.52 6.02 3.66
N LEU A 378 15.18 6.02 3.77
CA LEU A 378 14.40 4.84 4.13
C LEU A 378 14.49 3.75 3.06
N VAL A 379 14.39 4.11 1.77
CA VAL A 379 14.53 3.16 0.65
C VAL A 379 15.94 2.56 0.62
N SER A 380 16.99 3.38 0.70
CA SER A 380 18.37 2.92 0.70
C SER A 380 18.69 2.06 1.95
N LEU A 381 18.11 2.39 3.09
CA LEU A 381 18.25 1.59 4.31
C LEU A 381 17.58 0.21 4.16
N ALA A 382 16.37 0.16 3.59
CA ALA A 382 15.69 -1.10 3.35
C ALA A 382 16.45 -2.00 2.36
N ASP A 383 16.96 -1.45 1.25
CA ASP A 383 17.81 -2.18 0.31
C ASP A 383 19.07 -2.76 1.02
N CYS A 384 19.73 -1.94 1.83
CA CYS A 384 20.89 -2.39 2.59
C CYS A 384 20.55 -3.54 3.56
N LEU A 385 19.47 -3.38 4.33
CA LEU A 385 19.08 -4.36 5.35
C LEU A 385 18.48 -5.62 4.73
N GLY A 386 17.93 -5.54 3.53
CA GLY A 386 17.44 -6.68 2.76
C GLY A 386 18.54 -7.62 2.25
N ARG A 387 19.82 -7.24 2.33
CA ARG A 387 20.95 -8.11 1.96
C ARG A 387 21.31 -9.04 3.09
N ASN A 388 21.66 -10.29 2.78
CA ASN A 388 22.10 -11.27 3.77
C ASN A 388 23.63 -11.23 3.99
N ILE A 389 24.23 -10.05 4.04
CA ILE A 389 25.65 -9.84 4.27
C ILE A 389 25.97 -9.71 5.77
N PRO A 390 27.15 -10.18 6.23
CA PRO A 390 27.52 -10.14 7.66
C PRO A 390 27.64 -8.73 8.23
N ASN A 391 28.13 -7.77 7.43
CA ASN A 391 28.37 -6.41 7.89
C ASN A 391 27.59 -5.39 7.03
N LYS A 392 26.60 -4.78 7.63
CA LYS A 392 25.72 -3.74 7.03
C LYS A 392 26.11 -2.32 7.46
N ASP A 393 27.18 -2.13 8.26
CA ASP A 393 27.54 -0.85 8.89
C ASP A 393 27.73 0.27 7.87
N LYS A 394 28.39 -0.01 6.73
CA LYS A 394 28.68 1.03 5.74
C LYS A 394 27.41 1.59 5.10
N CYS A 395 26.46 0.73 4.76
CA CYS A 395 25.26 1.19 4.08
C CYS A 395 24.24 1.78 5.06
N THR A 396 24.15 1.28 6.30
CA THR A 396 23.33 1.92 7.34
C THR A 396 23.87 3.29 7.72
N LYS A 397 25.21 3.42 7.87
CA LYS A 397 25.85 4.71 8.11
C LYS A 397 25.66 5.70 6.96
N ALA A 398 25.60 5.24 5.71
CA ALA A 398 25.39 6.10 4.56
C ALA A 398 24.03 6.81 4.62
N SER A 399 22.94 6.07 4.92
CA SER A 399 21.60 6.63 5.07
C SER A 399 21.52 7.60 6.26
N SER A 400 22.09 7.23 7.40
CA SER A 400 22.10 8.09 8.60
C SER A 400 22.90 9.38 8.37
N TRP A 401 24.09 9.27 7.76
CA TRP A 401 24.94 10.42 7.42
C TRP A 401 24.22 11.40 6.48
N LEU A 402 23.61 10.88 5.42
CA LEU A 402 22.89 11.73 4.47
C LEU A 402 21.71 12.45 5.13
N LEU A 403 20.94 11.73 5.95
CA LEU A 403 19.82 12.30 6.68
C LEU A 403 20.24 13.39 7.67
N GLU A 404 21.35 13.17 8.41
CA GLU A 404 21.93 14.15 9.31
C GLU A 404 22.34 15.44 8.56
N LYS A 405 23.07 15.30 7.45
CA LYS A 405 23.47 16.43 6.60
C LYS A 405 22.28 17.16 5.99
N ALA A 406 21.24 16.45 5.59
CA ALA A 406 20.01 17.07 5.08
C ALA A 406 19.27 17.85 6.19
N LYS A 407 19.22 17.34 7.43
CA LYS A 407 18.66 18.04 8.60
C LYS A 407 19.45 19.29 8.95
N GLU A 408 20.80 19.23 8.93
CA GLU A 408 21.64 20.42 9.14
C GLU A 408 21.30 21.54 8.14
N LEU A 409 20.88 21.20 6.92
CA LEU A 409 20.49 22.11 5.86
C LEU A 409 18.99 22.44 5.82
N ASN A 410 18.14 21.79 6.66
CA ASN A 410 16.69 21.87 6.66
C ASN A 410 16.05 21.51 5.31
N ILE A 411 16.57 20.46 4.65
CA ILE A 411 16.12 19.97 3.33
C ILE A 411 15.81 18.47 3.33
N GLU A 412 15.66 17.84 4.49
CA GLU A 412 15.40 16.41 4.62
C GLU A 412 14.08 15.99 3.97
N ASN A 413 13.03 16.81 4.11
CA ASN A 413 11.67 16.52 3.65
C ASN A 413 11.14 17.53 2.61
N LYS A 414 11.95 18.47 2.18
CA LYS A 414 11.60 19.48 1.17
C LYS A 414 12.80 19.86 0.31
N ALA A 415 12.53 20.32 -0.89
CA ALA A 415 13.57 20.90 -1.73
C ALA A 415 14.11 22.21 -1.13
N ILE A 416 15.39 22.50 -1.41
CA ILE A 416 15.96 23.79 -1.06
C ILE A 416 15.24 24.90 -1.81
N GLU A 417 14.80 25.93 -1.09
CA GLU A 417 14.09 27.07 -1.67
C GLU A 417 15.07 28.18 -2.08
N PRO A 418 14.83 28.85 -3.25
CA PRO A 418 15.63 29.99 -3.67
C PRO A 418 15.55 31.15 -2.67
N LEU A 419 16.71 31.64 -2.20
CA LEU A 419 16.81 32.79 -1.31
C LEU A 419 16.45 34.10 -2.03
N VAL A 420 16.82 34.21 -3.32
CA VAL A 420 16.46 35.34 -4.17
C VAL A 420 15.27 35.01 -5.04
N GLN A 421 14.24 35.82 -4.97
CA GLN A 421 12.98 35.65 -5.68
C GLN A 421 12.71 36.83 -6.63
N GLY A 422 11.73 36.73 -7.51
CA GLY A 422 11.40 37.79 -8.47
C GLY A 422 11.10 39.15 -7.81
N ARG A 423 10.51 39.15 -6.59
CA ARG A 423 10.30 40.38 -5.80
C ARG A 423 11.60 41.09 -5.42
N ASP A 424 12.68 40.37 -5.21
CA ASP A 424 13.98 40.95 -4.86
C ASP A 424 14.59 41.63 -6.08
N LEU A 425 14.42 41.05 -7.28
CA LEU A 425 14.87 41.68 -8.53
C LEU A 425 14.05 42.93 -8.87
N MET A 426 12.74 42.91 -8.59
CA MET A 426 11.91 44.12 -8.73
C MET A 426 12.36 45.25 -7.77
N ALA A 427 12.73 44.90 -6.55
CA ALA A 427 13.26 45.85 -5.56
C ALA A 427 14.62 46.46 -6.01
N LEU A 428 15.34 45.78 -6.90
CA LEU A 428 16.56 46.28 -7.57
C LEU A 428 16.27 47.15 -8.81
N GLY A 429 14.99 47.44 -9.12
CA GLY A 429 14.59 48.27 -10.26
C GLY A 429 14.44 47.51 -11.58
N LEU A 430 14.61 46.18 -11.58
CA LEU A 430 14.43 45.37 -12.76
C LEU A 430 12.94 45.13 -13.06
N LYS A 431 12.57 45.11 -14.36
CA LYS A 431 11.20 44.75 -14.77
C LYS A 431 11.15 43.28 -15.21
N PRO A 432 10.01 42.56 -14.95
CA PRO A 432 9.83 41.17 -15.39
C PRO A 432 10.13 41.02 -16.90
N SER A 433 11.04 40.11 -17.22
CA SER A 433 11.52 39.86 -18.58
C SER A 433 12.19 38.49 -18.69
N LYS A 434 12.65 38.09 -19.87
CA LYS A 434 13.46 36.86 -20.04
C LYS A 434 14.73 36.87 -19.17
N LEU A 435 15.32 38.07 -18.97
CA LEU A 435 16.49 38.27 -18.13
C LEU A 435 16.23 37.91 -16.67
N PHE A 436 14.98 38.07 -16.15
CA PHE A 436 14.62 37.64 -14.78
C PHE A 436 14.93 36.18 -14.56
N LYS A 437 14.54 35.31 -15.50
CA LYS A 437 14.76 33.87 -15.38
C LYS A 437 16.25 33.55 -15.28
N GLU A 438 17.06 34.17 -16.17
CA GLU A 438 18.52 33.99 -16.17
C GLU A 438 19.17 34.46 -14.86
N ILE A 439 18.74 35.61 -14.32
CA ILE A 439 19.26 36.14 -13.06
C ILE A 439 18.87 35.25 -11.88
N LEU A 440 17.63 34.75 -11.84
CA LEU A 440 17.17 33.85 -10.78
C LEU A 440 17.88 32.50 -10.83
N GLU A 441 18.12 31.95 -12.03
CA GLU A 441 18.91 30.72 -12.21
C GLU A 441 20.36 30.93 -11.71
N PHE A 442 21.01 32.06 -12.13
CA PHE A 442 22.34 32.40 -11.65
C PHE A 442 22.38 32.57 -10.11
N ALA A 443 21.42 33.28 -9.54
CA ALA A 443 21.29 33.44 -8.08
C ALA A 443 21.19 32.13 -7.37
N PHE A 444 20.39 31.21 -7.92
CA PHE A 444 20.16 29.88 -7.31
C PHE A 444 21.42 29.01 -7.43
N GLU A 445 22.13 29.03 -8.53
CA GLU A 445 23.42 28.34 -8.68
C GLU A 445 24.46 28.84 -7.65
N LEU A 446 24.56 30.15 -7.40
CA LEU A 446 25.43 30.72 -6.37
C LEU A 446 25.03 30.22 -4.96
N GLN A 447 23.72 30.10 -4.68
CA GLN A 447 23.21 29.55 -3.42
C GLN A 447 23.61 28.08 -3.26
N LEU A 448 23.47 27.27 -4.33
CA LEU A 448 23.77 25.85 -4.31
C LEU A 448 25.27 25.60 -4.20
N ASP A 449 26.05 26.28 -5.03
CA ASP A 449 27.45 25.98 -5.26
C ASP A 449 28.40 26.62 -4.24
N GLU A 450 28.15 27.87 -3.87
CA GLU A 450 29.04 28.67 -3.02
C GLU A 450 28.46 28.85 -1.60
N ASN A 451 27.26 28.32 -1.33
CA ASN A 451 26.54 28.47 -0.05
C ASN A 451 26.42 29.94 0.40
N LEU A 452 26.25 30.86 -0.56
CA LEU A 452 26.17 32.30 -0.28
C LEU A 452 24.84 32.63 0.40
N GLN A 453 24.94 33.59 1.31
CA GLN A 453 23.76 34.24 1.90
C GLN A 453 23.16 35.25 0.88
N LYS A 454 21.88 35.56 1.08
CA LYS A 454 21.06 36.37 0.18
C LYS A 454 21.75 37.70 -0.22
N GLU A 455 22.36 38.40 0.74
CA GLU A 455 23.01 39.70 0.54
C GLU A 455 24.20 39.60 -0.41
N LYS A 456 25.01 38.53 -0.26
CA LYS A 456 26.15 38.28 -1.15
C LYS A 456 25.69 37.92 -2.56
N ILE A 457 24.63 37.12 -2.68
CA ILE A 457 24.03 36.76 -3.98
C ILE A 457 23.52 38.01 -4.69
N ILE A 458 22.82 38.90 -3.96
CA ILE A 458 22.32 40.16 -4.49
C ILE A 458 23.49 41.05 -4.96
N LYS A 459 24.60 41.08 -4.20
CA LYS A 459 25.82 41.83 -4.62
C LYS A 459 26.36 41.27 -5.95
N ASN A 460 26.50 39.98 -6.09
CA ASN A 460 26.96 39.35 -7.34
C ASN A 460 26.01 39.60 -8.51
N ILE A 461 24.70 39.64 -8.28
CA ILE A 461 23.71 40.01 -9.29
C ILE A 461 23.94 41.46 -9.77
N LYS A 462 24.15 42.40 -8.84
CA LYS A 462 24.42 43.80 -9.18
C LYS A 462 25.68 43.93 -10.00
N GLU A 463 26.77 43.29 -9.58
CA GLU A 463 28.05 43.32 -10.27
C GLU A 463 27.97 42.72 -11.68
N LYS A 464 27.24 41.64 -11.89
CA LYS A 464 27.17 40.97 -13.19
C LYS A 464 26.16 41.56 -14.16
N TYR A 465 25.00 41.99 -13.67
CA TYR A 465 23.85 42.33 -14.52
C TYR A 465 23.44 43.80 -14.46
N LEU A 466 23.89 44.60 -13.44
CA LEU A 466 23.44 45.98 -13.25
C LEU A 466 24.54 47.00 -13.43
N ILE A 467 25.82 46.64 -13.55
CA ILE A 467 26.93 47.59 -13.80
C ILE A 467 26.72 48.40 -15.07
N ASN A 468 25.97 47.91 -16.06
CA ASN A 468 25.69 48.59 -17.32
C ASN A 468 24.28 49.20 -17.41
N TYR A 469 23.52 49.21 -16.30
CA TYR A 469 22.12 49.69 -16.26
C TYR A 469 21.96 51.04 -15.52
N PHE A 470 23.05 51.58 -14.96
CA PHE A 470 23.08 52.91 -14.34
C PHE A 470 24.17 53.80 -14.92
#